data_cee6723def0b2b2a97c674888913f430
#
_entry.id   cee6723def0b2b2a97c674888913f430
#
_cell.length_a   1.000
_cell.length_b   1.000
_cell.length_c   1.000
_cell.angle_alpha   90.00
_cell.angle_beta   90.00
_cell.angle_gamma   90.00
#
_symmetry.space_group_name_H-M   'P 1'
#
loop_
_entity.id
_entity.type
_entity.pdbx_description
1 polymer ?
#
loop_
_entity_poly.entity_id
_entity_poly.type
_entity_poly.pdbx_seq_one_letter_code
_entity_poly.pdbx_strand_id
1 'polypeptide(L)'
;MDKEKKLLSRKLAKIRGWIQAAATLLTNIHIPNLFKGKIYQGNAKTVCVPGLNCYSCPAATGACPIGAFQAVVGSSKFKFSYYITGFFILLGVTLGRFICGFLCPFGWFQDLLHKIPGKKLSTAKLKPLRYLKYVILIVFVILLPMLVTNSIGMGDPFFCKYICPQGVLEGAIPLSIGNAAIRSALGKLFSFKCMILIAVIVLSILFYRPFCKWICPLGAIYSLFNKVSLLKITVDSSKCVGCGQCSKACKMDVDVCKTPDHPECIRCGACIKACPKDAICYRFMGKSCHKNDG
;
A
#
# COMPACT_ATOMS: atom_id res chain seq x y z
N MET A 1 30.78 -11.40 -4.56
CA MET A 1 29.76 -10.32 -4.67
C MET A 1 28.40 -10.81 -5.14
N ASP A 2 28.28 -11.62 -6.22
CA ASP A 2 26.98 -12.09 -6.72
C ASP A 2 26.24 -13.07 -5.80
N LYS A 3 26.96 -14.01 -5.16
CA LYS A 3 26.35 -14.95 -4.19
C LYS A 3 25.78 -14.23 -2.97
N GLU A 4 26.46 -13.20 -2.50
CA GLU A 4 26.07 -12.43 -1.32
C GLU A 4 24.77 -11.62 -1.56
N LYS A 5 24.67 -10.94 -2.73
CA LYS A 5 23.45 -10.21 -3.12
C LYS A 5 22.24 -11.12 -3.31
N LYS A 6 22.42 -12.31 -3.86
CA LYS A 6 21.35 -13.34 -3.97
C LYS A 6 20.92 -13.84 -2.61
N LEU A 7 21.86 -14.10 -1.71
CA LEU A 7 21.57 -14.48 -0.33
C LEU A 7 20.81 -13.39 0.39
N LEU A 8 21.22 -12.11 0.24
CA LEU A 8 20.53 -10.96 0.80
C LEU A 8 19.10 -10.84 0.27
N SER A 9 18.90 -10.99 -1.05
CA SER A 9 17.57 -10.96 -1.68
C SER A 9 16.64 -12.04 -1.13
N ARG A 10 17.15 -13.26 -0.91
CA ARG A 10 16.39 -14.35 -0.29
C ARG A 10 16.10 -14.09 1.20
N LYS A 11 17.08 -13.60 1.96
CA LYS A 11 16.90 -13.22 3.37
C LYS A 11 15.82 -12.15 3.49
N LEU A 12 15.90 -11.07 2.70
CA LEU A 12 14.92 -9.99 2.68
C LEU A 12 13.50 -10.51 2.41
N ALA A 13 13.36 -11.40 1.42
CA ALA A 13 12.08 -12.01 1.12
C ALA A 13 11.56 -12.93 2.24
N LYS A 14 12.45 -13.58 3.02
CA LYS A 14 12.07 -14.42 4.18
C LYS A 14 11.57 -13.57 5.36
N ILE A 15 12.28 -12.49 5.69
CA ILE A 15 11.98 -11.64 6.85
C ILE A 15 10.94 -10.56 6.55
N ARG A 16 10.36 -10.54 5.34
CA ARG A 16 9.38 -9.53 4.90
C ARG A 16 8.27 -9.27 5.93
N GLY A 17 7.70 -10.33 6.52
CA GLY A 17 6.62 -10.20 7.51
C GLY A 17 7.06 -9.45 8.76
N TRP A 18 8.28 -9.67 9.22
CA TRP A 18 8.88 -8.95 10.35
C TRP A 18 9.16 -7.49 10.01
N ILE A 19 9.64 -7.21 8.79
CA ILE A 19 9.83 -5.82 8.33
C ILE A 19 8.50 -5.08 8.30
N GLN A 20 7.42 -5.71 7.82
CA GLN A 20 6.09 -5.12 7.81
C GLN A 20 5.56 -4.86 9.23
N ALA A 21 5.75 -5.81 10.15
CA ALA A 21 5.39 -5.63 11.55
C ALA A 21 6.15 -4.46 12.18
N ALA A 22 7.46 -4.41 12.01
CA ALA A 22 8.30 -3.31 12.49
C ALA A 22 7.89 -1.96 11.88
N ALA A 23 7.65 -1.91 10.57
CA ALA A 23 7.18 -0.69 9.91
C ALA A 23 5.81 -0.24 10.43
N THR A 24 4.90 -1.17 10.70
CA THR A 24 3.59 -0.86 11.29
C THR A 24 3.72 -0.30 12.70
N LEU A 25 4.59 -0.88 13.53
CA LEU A 25 4.86 -0.38 14.88
C LEU A 25 5.51 1.00 14.86
N LEU A 26 6.49 1.23 13.99
CA LEU A 26 7.17 2.52 13.86
C LEU A 26 6.24 3.63 13.35
N THR A 27 5.31 3.31 12.47
CA THR A 27 4.32 4.29 11.98
C THR A 27 3.18 4.53 12.97
N ASN A 28 3.01 3.66 13.99
CA ASN A 28 1.97 3.72 15.00
C ASN A 28 2.53 3.60 16.42
N ILE A 29 3.58 4.38 16.75
CA ILE A 29 4.31 4.25 18.01
C ILE A 29 3.50 4.68 19.24
N HIS A 30 2.49 5.54 19.05
CA HIS A 30 1.66 6.09 20.12
C HIS A 30 0.51 5.16 20.53
N ILE A 31 0.78 3.83 20.63
CA ILE A 31 -0.20 2.80 20.99
C ILE A 31 -1.01 3.14 22.26
N PRO A 32 -0.45 3.73 23.33
CA PRO A 32 -1.23 4.08 24.52
C PRO A 32 -2.41 5.04 24.24
N ASN A 33 -2.33 5.83 23.19
CA ASN A 33 -3.40 6.75 22.81
C ASN A 33 -4.65 6.03 22.28
N LEU A 34 -4.51 4.79 21.79
CA LEU A 34 -5.65 3.95 21.39
C LEU A 34 -6.61 3.72 22.58
N PHE A 35 -6.06 3.49 23.77
CA PHE A 35 -6.84 3.28 24.99
C PHE A 35 -7.36 4.59 25.59
N LYS A 36 -6.63 5.69 25.39
CA LYS A 36 -7.03 7.02 25.89
C LYS A 36 -8.04 7.72 25.00
N GLY A 37 -8.34 7.20 23.80
CA GLY A 37 -9.25 7.82 22.82
C GLY A 37 -8.81 9.21 22.36
N LYS A 38 -7.51 9.54 22.39
CA LYS A 38 -6.95 10.85 22.02
C LYS A 38 -6.04 10.70 20.80
N ILE A 39 -6.22 11.58 19.81
CA ILE A 39 -5.37 11.61 18.62
C ILE A 39 -4.05 12.30 18.97
N TYR A 40 -2.92 11.70 18.59
CA TYR A 40 -1.61 12.34 18.68
C TYR A 40 -1.56 13.56 17.75
N GLN A 41 -1.14 14.72 18.27
CA GLN A 41 -1.10 16.03 17.56
C GLN A 41 0.31 16.65 17.50
N GLY A 42 1.35 15.86 17.71
CA GLY A 42 2.73 16.36 17.66
C GLY A 42 3.21 16.67 16.23
N ASN A 43 4.35 17.36 16.13
CA ASN A 43 4.95 17.83 14.88
C ASN A 43 5.22 16.69 13.87
N ALA A 44 5.40 15.45 14.30
CA ALA A 44 5.57 14.31 13.39
C ALA A 44 4.36 14.06 12.48
N LYS A 45 3.16 14.54 12.84
CA LYS A 45 1.95 14.48 11.98
C LYS A 45 2.05 15.32 10.70
N THR A 46 2.96 16.27 10.63
CA THR A 46 3.21 17.07 9.41
C THR A 46 3.97 16.27 8.35
N VAL A 47 4.62 15.17 8.73
CA VAL A 47 5.38 14.31 7.83
C VAL A 47 4.52 13.14 7.36
N CYS A 48 4.54 12.85 6.05
CA CYS A 48 3.83 11.70 5.50
C CYS A 48 4.60 10.40 5.70
N VAL A 49 3.86 9.34 6.06
CA VAL A 49 4.40 7.97 6.07
C VAL A 49 4.32 7.35 4.67
N PRO A 50 5.19 6.40 4.31
CA PRO A 50 5.21 5.84 2.95
C PRO A 50 4.01 4.97 2.61
N GLY A 51 3.36 4.34 3.62
CA GLY A 51 2.25 3.42 3.47
C GLY A 51 0.89 4.05 3.74
N LEU A 52 -0.17 3.25 3.55
CA LEU A 52 -1.52 3.65 3.94
C LEU A 52 -1.65 3.51 5.46
N ASN A 53 -1.76 4.64 6.16
CA ASN A 53 -1.93 4.76 7.61
C ASN A 53 -2.88 5.92 7.90
N CYS A 54 -3.89 5.75 8.74
CA CYS A 54 -4.91 6.78 8.92
C CYS A 54 -4.40 7.97 9.74
N TYR A 55 -4.62 9.19 9.24
CA TYR A 55 -4.31 10.43 9.99
C TYR A 55 -5.08 10.50 11.33
N SER A 56 -6.33 10.04 11.34
CA SER A 56 -7.18 10.03 12.54
C SER A 56 -6.88 8.87 13.48
N CYS A 57 -5.90 8.01 13.19
CA CYS A 57 -5.47 6.97 14.10
C CYS A 57 -4.84 7.60 15.36
N PRO A 58 -5.30 7.23 16.57
CA PRO A 58 -4.70 7.70 17.82
C PRO A 58 -3.21 7.36 17.95
N ALA A 59 -2.81 6.19 17.46
CA ALA A 59 -1.44 5.71 17.52
C ALA A 59 -0.53 6.26 16.40
N ALA A 60 -1.08 6.80 15.32
CA ALA A 60 -0.32 7.20 14.15
C ALA A 60 0.64 8.35 14.42
N THR A 61 1.91 8.15 14.08
CA THR A 61 2.97 9.15 14.20
C THR A 61 2.92 10.16 13.07
N GLY A 62 2.66 9.73 11.83
CA GLY A 62 2.67 10.58 10.65
C GLY A 62 1.35 10.62 9.90
N ALA A 63 1.28 11.45 8.85
CA ALA A 63 0.10 11.64 8.02
C ALA A 63 -0.03 10.57 6.92
N CYS A 64 -1.27 10.25 6.56
CA CYS A 64 -1.55 9.43 5.38
C CYS A 64 -1.26 10.23 4.09
N PRO A 65 -0.44 9.71 3.16
CA PRO A 65 -0.08 10.46 1.96
C PRO A 65 -1.29 10.69 1.03
N ILE A 66 -2.27 9.78 1.01
CA ILE A 66 -3.51 9.98 0.22
C ILE A 66 -4.41 11.05 0.86
N GLY A 67 -4.50 11.08 2.19
CA GLY A 67 -5.25 12.12 2.89
C GLY A 67 -4.62 13.50 2.67
N ALA A 68 -3.30 13.60 2.80
CA ALA A 68 -2.55 14.82 2.53
C ALA A 68 -2.68 15.28 1.07
N PHE A 69 -2.65 14.34 0.12
CA PHE A 69 -2.83 14.66 -1.30
C PHE A 69 -4.23 15.21 -1.60
N GLN A 70 -5.28 14.59 -1.06
CA GLN A 70 -6.66 15.12 -1.21
C GLN A 70 -6.81 16.51 -0.59
N ALA A 71 -6.20 16.77 0.56
CA ALA A 71 -6.22 18.07 1.20
C ALA A 71 -5.55 19.13 0.31
N VAL A 72 -4.40 18.82 -0.30
CA VAL A 72 -3.69 19.73 -1.21
C VAL A 72 -4.50 19.96 -2.49
N VAL A 73 -5.07 18.91 -3.08
CA VAL A 73 -5.91 19.00 -4.28
C VAL A 73 -7.19 19.81 -4.00
N GLY A 74 -7.85 19.56 -2.87
CA GLY A 74 -9.05 20.27 -2.46
C GLY A 74 -8.81 21.75 -2.08
N SER A 75 -7.57 22.12 -1.74
CA SER A 75 -7.17 23.51 -1.47
C SER A 75 -6.46 24.19 -2.64
N SER A 76 -6.45 23.60 -3.83
CA SER A 76 -5.71 24.08 -5.00
C SER A 76 -6.10 25.48 -5.47
N LYS A 77 -7.32 25.92 -5.17
CA LYS A 77 -7.79 27.30 -5.43
C LYS A 77 -7.06 28.36 -4.61
N PHE A 78 -6.50 27.99 -3.45
CA PHE A 78 -5.79 28.90 -2.55
C PHE A 78 -4.28 28.83 -2.73
N LYS A 79 -3.68 27.65 -2.47
CA LYS A 79 -2.25 27.43 -2.61
C LYS A 79 -1.95 25.95 -2.78
N PHE A 80 -1.28 25.58 -3.87
CA PHE A 80 -0.87 24.20 -4.10
C PHE A 80 0.45 23.90 -3.38
N SER A 81 0.45 22.90 -2.49
CA SER A 81 1.66 22.45 -1.80
C SER A 81 2.34 21.34 -2.58
N TYR A 82 3.55 21.59 -3.08
CA TYR A 82 4.34 20.64 -3.84
C TYR A 82 4.98 19.53 -2.98
N TYR A 83 4.94 19.66 -1.64
CA TYR A 83 5.53 18.70 -0.72
C TYR A 83 5.06 17.26 -0.99
N ILE A 84 3.75 17.04 -1.07
CA ILE A 84 3.20 15.68 -1.24
C ILE A 84 3.49 15.11 -2.63
N THR A 85 3.50 15.95 -3.65
CA THR A 85 3.84 15.54 -5.02
C THR A 85 5.32 15.12 -5.08
N GLY A 86 6.22 15.92 -4.51
CA GLY A 86 7.64 15.59 -4.38
C GLY A 86 7.87 14.30 -3.59
N PHE A 87 7.12 14.11 -2.51
CA PHE A 87 7.16 12.88 -1.70
C PHE A 87 6.78 11.64 -2.53
N PHE A 88 5.70 11.71 -3.34
CA PHE A 88 5.32 10.61 -4.22
C PHE A 88 6.34 10.32 -5.30
N ILE A 89 6.92 11.36 -5.91
CA ILE A 89 7.96 11.22 -6.93
C ILE A 89 9.21 10.57 -6.33
N LEU A 90 9.68 11.09 -5.20
CA LEU A 90 10.87 10.57 -4.51
C LEU A 90 10.72 9.08 -4.16
N LEU A 91 9.63 8.72 -3.48
CA LEU A 91 9.39 7.34 -3.08
C LEU A 91 9.03 6.44 -4.27
N GLY A 92 8.29 6.96 -5.24
CA GLY A 92 7.92 6.25 -6.45
C GLY A 92 9.14 5.88 -7.30
N VAL A 93 10.03 6.85 -7.54
CA VAL A 93 11.25 6.65 -8.33
C VAL A 93 12.27 5.77 -7.58
N THR A 94 12.41 5.92 -6.27
CA THR A 94 13.36 5.10 -5.51
C THR A 94 12.88 3.67 -5.32
N LEU A 95 11.68 3.49 -4.77
CA LEU A 95 11.17 2.22 -4.27
C LEU A 95 9.96 1.66 -5.06
N GLY A 96 9.18 2.52 -5.73
CA GLY A 96 7.95 2.10 -6.40
C GLY A 96 7.00 1.33 -5.48
N ARG A 97 6.39 0.24 -5.96
CA ARG A 97 5.47 -0.59 -5.16
C ARG A 97 6.13 -1.49 -4.11
N PHE A 98 7.44 -1.44 -3.94
CA PHE A 98 8.11 -2.08 -2.80
C PHE A 98 7.53 -1.61 -1.47
N ILE A 99 7.19 -0.33 -1.37
CA ILE A 99 6.50 0.26 -0.22
C ILE A 99 5.25 -0.52 0.15
N CYS A 100 4.41 -0.87 -0.84
CA CYS A 100 3.20 -1.67 -0.61
C CYS A 100 3.52 -3.09 -0.13
N GLY A 101 4.68 -3.63 -0.53
CA GLY A 101 5.13 -4.97 -0.17
C GLY A 101 5.72 -5.07 1.23
N PHE A 102 6.39 -4.03 1.72
CA PHE A 102 7.23 -4.07 2.92
C PHE A 102 6.88 -3.05 4.00
N LEU A 103 6.39 -1.87 3.64
CA LEU A 103 6.24 -0.74 4.56
C LEU A 103 4.78 -0.36 4.86
N CYS A 104 3.81 -0.90 4.13
CA CYS A 104 2.41 -0.50 4.26
C CYS A 104 1.71 -1.29 5.38
N PRO A 105 1.21 -0.63 6.46
CA PRO A 105 0.48 -1.29 7.54
C PRO A 105 -0.78 -2.01 7.05
N PHE A 106 -1.58 -1.37 6.21
CA PHE A 106 -2.79 -1.99 5.67
C PHE A 106 -2.50 -3.18 4.73
N GLY A 107 -1.35 -3.14 4.04
CA GLY A 107 -0.87 -4.28 3.27
C GLY A 107 -0.51 -5.47 4.16
N TRP A 108 0.08 -5.22 5.33
CA TRP A 108 0.39 -6.25 6.32
C TRP A 108 -0.88 -6.83 6.94
N PHE A 109 -1.86 -5.99 7.28
CA PHE A 109 -3.18 -6.43 7.76
C PHE A 109 -3.86 -7.41 6.80
N GLN A 110 -3.90 -7.09 5.49
CA GLN A 110 -4.44 -8.00 4.49
C GLN A 110 -3.62 -9.30 4.35
N ASP A 111 -2.30 -9.25 4.51
CA ASP A 111 -1.45 -10.45 4.51
C ASP A 111 -1.76 -11.36 5.70
N LEU A 112 -2.04 -10.80 6.88
CA LEU A 112 -2.45 -11.56 8.06
C LEU A 112 -3.82 -12.22 7.86
N LEU A 113 -4.80 -11.49 7.37
CA LEU A 113 -6.12 -12.02 7.06
C LEU A 113 -6.05 -13.17 6.04
N HIS A 114 -5.18 -13.03 5.03
CA HIS A 114 -5.01 -14.07 4.02
C HIS A 114 -4.33 -15.35 4.55
N LYS A 115 -3.72 -15.33 5.74
CA LYS A 115 -3.18 -16.54 6.41
C LYS A 115 -4.27 -17.38 7.07
N ILE A 116 -5.44 -16.81 7.37
CA ILE A 116 -6.57 -17.54 7.96
C ILE A 116 -6.93 -18.70 7.03
N PRO A 117 -7.05 -19.94 7.54
CA PRO A 117 -7.40 -21.09 6.71
C PRO A 117 -8.77 -20.92 6.05
N GLY A 118 -8.93 -21.40 4.83
CA GLY A 118 -10.17 -21.30 4.05
C GLY A 118 -9.90 -21.38 2.54
N LYS A 119 -10.98 -21.36 1.75
CA LYS A 119 -10.90 -21.38 0.27
C LYS A 119 -10.15 -20.14 -0.23
N LYS A 120 -9.06 -20.35 -0.98
CA LYS A 120 -8.29 -19.27 -1.61
C LYS A 120 -8.63 -19.21 -3.09
N LEU A 121 -9.12 -18.06 -3.53
CA LEU A 121 -9.55 -17.84 -4.89
C LEU A 121 -8.47 -17.09 -5.68
N SER A 122 -8.26 -17.49 -6.93
CA SER A 122 -7.35 -16.78 -7.83
C SER A 122 -8.01 -15.54 -8.41
N THR A 123 -7.26 -14.45 -8.49
CA THR A 123 -7.70 -13.20 -9.13
C THR A 123 -7.35 -13.14 -10.62
N ALA A 124 -6.84 -14.23 -11.22
CA ALA A 124 -6.40 -14.25 -12.61
C ALA A 124 -7.50 -13.89 -13.63
N LYS A 125 -8.75 -14.30 -13.35
CA LYS A 125 -9.92 -13.96 -14.19
C LYS A 125 -10.41 -12.51 -13.98
N LEU A 126 -10.05 -11.87 -12.86
CA LEU A 126 -10.50 -10.53 -12.45
C LEU A 126 -9.48 -9.43 -12.83
N LYS A 127 -8.64 -9.68 -13.87
CA LYS A 127 -7.64 -8.71 -14.34
C LYS A 127 -8.20 -7.33 -14.68
N PRO A 128 -9.38 -7.18 -15.34
CA PRO A 128 -9.93 -5.86 -15.65
C PRO A 128 -10.21 -5.00 -14.41
N LEU A 129 -10.55 -5.64 -13.27
CA LEU A 129 -10.84 -4.93 -12.03
C LEU A 129 -9.64 -4.14 -11.47
N ARG A 130 -8.42 -4.44 -11.94
CA ARG A 130 -7.20 -3.70 -11.58
C ARG A 130 -7.23 -2.23 -12.03
N TYR A 131 -8.02 -1.91 -13.06
CA TYR A 131 -8.16 -0.53 -13.54
C TYR A 131 -9.03 0.32 -12.61
N LEU A 132 -9.90 -0.29 -11.79
CA LEU A 132 -10.79 0.41 -10.87
C LEU A 132 -10.02 1.35 -9.91
N LYS A 133 -8.84 0.95 -9.42
CA LYS A 133 -8.01 1.81 -8.55
C LYS A 133 -7.57 3.12 -9.23
N TYR A 134 -7.37 3.12 -10.57
CA TYR A 134 -7.03 4.34 -11.32
C TYR A 134 -8.26 5.23 -11.49
N VAL A 135 -9.43 4.64 -11.73
CA VAL A 135 -10.70 5.37 -11.75
C VAL A 135 -10.95 6.02 -10.38
N ILE A 136 -10.76 5.27 -9.29
CA ILE A 136 -10.89 5.81 -7.93
C ILE A 136 -9.88 6.92 -7.68
N LEU A 137 -8.63 6.78 -8.12
CA LEU A 137 -7.61 7.82 -8.01
C LEU A 137 -8.04 9.11 -8.74
N ILE A 138 -8.49 8.99 -9.98
CA ILE A 138 -8.88 10.17 -10.78
C ILE A 138 -10.15 10.79 -10.23
N VAL A 139 -11.20 10.01 -10.00
CA VAL A 139 -12.51 10.54 -9.62
C VAL A 139 -12.54 10.98 -8.14
N PHE A 140 -12.22 10.07 -7.20
CA PHE A 140 -12.44 10.31 -5.77
C PHE A 140 -11.28 11.02 -5.07
N VAL A 141 -10.06 10.98 -5.64
CA VAL A 141 -8.90 11.61 -5.01
C VAL A 141 -8.53 12.93 -5.67
N ILE A 142 -8.83 13.10 -6.97
CA ILE A 142 -8.47 14.31 -7.72
C ILE A 142 -9.74 15.11 -8.08
N LEU A 143 -10.62 14.59 -8.92
CA LEU A 143 -11.73 15.38 -9.48
C LEU A 143 -12.73 15.85 -8.42
N LEU A 144 -13.28 14.96 -7.61
CA LEU A 144 -14.29 15.33 -6.61
C LEU A 144 -13.78 16.35 -5.60
N PRO A 145 -12.57 16.21 -4.99
CA PRO A 145 -12.05 17.26 -4.10
C PRO A 145 -11.80 18.61 -4.79
N MET A 146 -11.53 18.63 -6.10
CA MET A 146 -11.36 19.89 -6.86
C MET A 146 -12.68 20.56 -7.20
N LEU A 147 -13.71 19.77 -7.55
CA LEU A 147 -14.98 20.29 -8.09
C LEU A 147 -16.01 20.57 -7.00
N VAL A 148 -16.05 19.72 -5.97
CA VAL A 148 -17.04 19.81 -4.89
C VAL A 148 -16.37 20.42 -3.66
N THR A 149 -16.56 21.70 -3.50
CA THR A 149 -16.01 22.46 -2.36
C THR A 149 -17.12 22.80 -1.35
N ASN A 150 -16.75 22.89 -0.08
CA ASN A 150 -17.63 23.34 0.99
C ASN A 150 -17.85 24.87 0.95
N SER A 151 -18.63 25.40 1.89
CA SER A 151 -18.93 26.84 2.01
C SER A 151 -17.67 27.72 2.18
N ILE A 152 -16.55 27.15 2.63
CA ILE A 152 -15.26 27.85 2.82
C ILE A 152 -14.39 27.73 1.55
N GLY A 153 -14.84 27.04 0.51
CA GLY A 153 -14.10 26.84 -0.74
C GLY A 153 -13.05 25.70 -0.70
N MET A 154 -13.05 24.88 0.35
CA MET A 154 -12.17 23.72 0.48
C MET A 154 -12.88 22.44 0.06
N GLY A 155 -12.20 21.57 -0.69
CA GLY A 155 -12.72 20.27 -1.12
C GLY A 155 -12.69 19.23 0.00
N ASP A 156 -13.73 18.42 0.08
CA ASP A 156 -13.80 17.28 0.99
C ASP A 156 -12.90 16.12 0.54
N PRO A 157 -12.29 15.36 1.46
CA PRO A 157 -11.49 14.19 1.12
C PRO A 157 -12.38 12.97 0.83
N PHE A 158 -13.02 12.95 -0.35
CA PHE A 158 -14.04 11.97 -0.74
C PHE A 158 -13.62 10.52 -0.59
N PHE A 159 -12.40 10.15 -1.00
CA PHE A 159 -11.92 8.79 -0.83
C PHE A 159 -11.83 8.39 0.65
N CYS A 160 -11.25 9.26 1.49
CA CYS A 160 -11.13 9.01 2.94
C CYS A 160 -12.50 8.98 3.61
N LYS A 161 -13.43 9.86 3.19
CA LYS A 161 -14.77 10.01 3.76
C LYS A 161 -15.68 8.82 3.45
N TYR A 162 -15.63 8.29 2.21
CA TYR A 162 -16.61 7.30 1.73
C TYR A 162 -16.05 5.90 1.47
N ILE A 163 -14.80 5.75 1.02
CA ILE A 163 -14.28 4.47 0.51
C ILE A 163 -13.23 3.85 1.44
N CYS A 164 -12.39 4.65 2.10
CA CYS A 164 -11.23 4.15 2.83
C CYS A 164 -11.62 3.35 4.09
N PRO A 165 -11.34 2.02 4.14
CA PRO A 165 -11.62 1.20 5.32
C PRO A 165 -10.66 1.46 6.48
N GLN A 166 -9.45 1.97 6.17
CA GLN A 166 -8.40 2.24 7.16
C GLN A 166 -8.85 3.29 8.18
N GLY A 167 -9.63 4.29 7.75
CA GLY A 167 -10.17 5.31 8.64
C GLY A 167 -11.13 4.76 9.69
N VAL A 168 -11.83 3.66 9.40
CA VAL A 168 -12.67 2.96 10.37
C VAL A 168 -11.82 2.06 11.26
N LEU A 169 -10.96 1.26 10.66
CA LEU A 169 -10.13 0.27 11.37
C LEU A 169 -9.21 0.93 12.41
N GLU A 170 -8.45 1.95 12.01
CA GLU A 170 -7.44 2.58 12.87
C GLU A 170 -7.91 3.85 13.57
N GLY A 171 -8.96 4.51 13.05
CA GLY A 171 -9.47 5.76 13.57
C GLY A 171 -10.79 5.59 14.32
N ALA A 172 -11.89 5.39 13.60
CA ALA A 172 -13.24 5.46 14.17
C ALA A 172 -13.50 4.40 15.23
N ILE A 173 -13.07 3.14 15.03
CA ILE A 173 -13.26 2.06 16.02
C ILE A 173 -12.50 2.37 17.32
N PRO A 174 -11.18 2.59 17.33
CA PRO A 174 -10.45 2.88 18.55
C PRO A 174 -10.95 4.15 19.27
N LEU A 175 -11.26 5.21 18.53
CA LEU A 175 -11.76 6.44 19.11
C LEU A 175 -13.15 6.27 19.75
N SER A 176 -14.04 5.48 19.14
CA SER A 176 -15.38 5.22 19.68
C SER A 176 -15.35 4.33 20.93
N ILE A 177 -14.36 3.45 21.05
CA ILE A 177 -14.14 2.64 22.25
C ILE A 177 -13.64 3.52 23.40
N GLY A 178 -12.65 4.38 23.11
CA GLY A 178 -11.99 5.23 24.12
C GLY A 178 -12.77 6.49 24.51
N ASN A 179 -13.79 6.92 23.72
CA ASN A 179 -14.51 8.19 23.96
C ASN A 179 -16.02 8.05 23.72
N ALA A 180 -16.80 8.19 24.79
CA ALA A 180 -18.27 8.06 24.74
C ALA A 180 -18.93 9.15 23.87
N ALA A 181 -18.42 10.41 23.88
CA ALA A 181 -18.96 11.49 23.07
C ALA A 181 -18.80 11.22 21.57
N ILE A 182 -17.66 10.65 21.15
CA ILE A 182 -17.45 10.23 19.76
C ILE A 182 -18.40 9.09 19.40
N ARG A 183 -18.58 8.13 20.30
CA ARG A 183 -19.49 6.99 20.08
C ARG A 183 -20.94 7.43 19.88
N SER A 184 -21.43 8.40 20.65
CA SER A 184 -22.79 8.93 20.50
C SER A 184 -22.98 9.75 19.21
N ALA A 185 -21.91 10.32 18.67
CA ALA A 185 -21.94 11.10 17.42
C ALA A 185 -21.83 10.24 16.15
N LEU A 186 -21.66 8.91 16.26
CA LEU A 186 -21.57 8.01 15.12
C LEU A 186 -22.92 7.91 14.39
N GLY A 187 -22.94 8.31 13.11
CA GLY A 187 -24.12 8.31 12.27
C GLY A 187 -24.11 7.22 11.19
N LYS A 188 -25.07 7.30 10.25
CA LYS A 188 -25.23 6.35 9.12
C LYS A 188 -23.95 6.15 8.28
N LEU A 189 -23.13 7.19 8.15
CA LEU A 189 -21.85 7.11 7.41
C LEU A 189 -20.88 6.11 8.06
N PHE A 190 -20.83 6.07 9.38
CA PHE A 190 -20.01 5.08 10.10
C PHE A 190 -20.46 3.65 9.79
N SER A 191 -21.78 3.36 9.86
CA SER A 191 -22.33 2.03 9.55
C SER A 191 -21.99 1.63 8.10
N PHE A 192 -22.15 2.54 7.14
CA PHE A 192 -21.78 2.30 5.74
C PHE A 192 -20.30 1.94 5.59
N LYS A 193 -19.42 2.69 6.24
CA LYS A 193 -17.96 2.42 6.20
C LYS A 193 -17.59 1.13 6.94
N CYS A 194 -18.31 0.75 7.98
CA CYS A 194 -18.13 -0.55 8.62
C CYS A 194 -18.48 -1.70 7.66
N MET A 195 -19.53 -1.58 6.85
CA MET A 195 -19.84 -2.58 5.81
C MET A 195 -18.69 -2.70 4.80
N ILE A 196 -18.10 -1.59 4.36
CA ILE A 196 -16.93 -1.61 3.47
C ILE A 196 -15.75 -2.33 4.14
N LEU A 197 -15.48 -2.04 5.42
CA LEU A 197 -14.41 -2.70 6.16
C LEU A 197 -14.63 -4.21 6.24
N ILE A 198 -15.86 -4.64 6.59
CA ILE A 198 -16.23 -6.07 6.66
C ILE A 198 -16.07 -6.72 5.29
N ALA A 199 -16.56 -6.08 4.23
CA ALA A 199 -16.37 -6.59 2.86
C ALA A 199 -14.88 -6.76 2.51
N VAL A 200 -14.03 -5.79 2.84
CA VAL A 200 -12.58 -5.87 2.62
C VAL A 200 -11.94 -6.99 3.45
N ILE A 201 -12.39 -7.21 4.69
CA ILE A 201 -11.91 -8.32 5.54
C ILE A 201 -12.26 -9.66 4.90
N VAL A 202 -13.52 -9.87 4.54
CA VAL A 202 -14.00 -11.12 3.90
C VAL A 202 -13.25 -11.36 2.58
N LEU A 203 -13.17 -10.34 1.72
CA LEU A 203 -12.44 -10.44 0.46
C LEU A 203 -10.94 -10.72 0.69
N SER A 204 -10.31 -10.19 1.76
CA SER A 204 -8.89 -10.44 2.07
C SER A 204 -8.62 -11.86 2.56
N ILE A 205 -9.60 -12.51 3.16
CA ILE A 205 -9.52 -13.94 3.50
C ILE A 205 -9.54 -14.79 2.22
N LEU A 206 -10.43 -14.47 1.26
CA LEU A 206 -10.63 -15.21 0.02
C LEU A 206 -9.55 -14.92 -1.01
N PHE A 207 -9.23 -13.63 -1.24
CA PHE A 207 -8.30 -13.16 -2.26
C PHE A 207 -7.06 -12.52 -1.62
N TYR A 208 -5.93 -12.65 -2.30
CA TYR A 208 -4.69 -12.01 -1.85
C TYR A 208 -4.71 -10.51 -2.15
N ARG A 209 -4.73 -9.68 -1.10
CA ARG A 209 -4.68 -8.21 -1.16
C ARG A 209 -5.70 -7.56 -2.11
N PRO A 210 -7.00 -7.84 -2.01
CA PRO A 210 -8.01 -7.33 -2.93
C PRO A 210 -8.09 -5.80 -2.93
N PHE A 211 -8.03 -5.16 -1.76
CA PHE A 211 -8.03 -3.71 -1.65
C PHE A 211 -6.83 -3.08 -2.39
N CYS A 212 -5.61 -3.62 -2.19
CA CYS A 212 -4.41 -3.12 -2.85
C CYS A 212 -4.41 -3.35 -4.37
N LYS A 213 -5.11 -4.41 -4.85
CA LYS A 213 -5.22 -4.72 -6.27
C LYS A 213 -6.24 -3.82 -6.97
N TRP A 214 -7.39 -3.55 -6.34
CA TRP A 214 -8.56 -3.02 -7.03
C TRP A 214 -8.98 -1.62 -6.59
N ILE A 215 -8.76 -1.24 -5.33
CA ILE A 215 -9.36 -0.04 -4.74
C ILE A 215 -8.32 1.01 -4.36
N CYS A 216 -7.14 0.61 -3.91
CA CYS A 216 -6.17 1.50 -3.27
C CYS A 216 -5.56 2.54 -4.23
N PRO A 217 -5.83 3.84 -4.07
CA PRO A 217 -5.26 4.89 -4.93
C PRO A 217 -3.75 5.07 -4.71
N LEU A 218 -3.24 4.83 -3.49
CA LEU A 218 -1.81 4.82 -3.22
C LEU A 218 -1.09 3.72 -4.04
N GLY A 219 -1.73 2.54 -4.14
CA GLY A 219 -1.26 1.46 -5.00
C GLY A 219 -1.30 1.84 -6.49
N ALA A 220 -2.25 2.67 -6.93
CA ALA A 220 -2.31 3.19 -8.28
C ALA A 220 -1.15 4.16 -8.55
N ILE A 221 -0.89 5.13 -7.66
CA ILE A 221 0.21 6.10 -7.78
C ILE A 221 1.55 5.36 -7.90
N TYR A 222 1.89 4.51 -6.92
CA TYR A 222 3.18 3.79 -6.97
C TYR A 222 3.31 2.80 -8.13
N SER A 223 2.20 2.31 -8.69
CA SER A 223 2.25 1.42 -9.85
C SER A 223 2.73 2.13 -11.12
N LEU A 224 2.46 3.43 -11.27
CA LEU A 224 2.93 4.23 -12.40
C LEU A 224 4.46 4.32 -12.40
N PHE A 225 5.07 4.37 -11.22
CA PHE A 225 6.53 4.44 -11.08
C PHE A 225 7.24 3.09 -11.18
N ASN A 226 6.53 1.97 -11.21
CA ASN A 226 7.17 0.65 -11.16
C ASN A 226 8.14 0.38 -12.31
N LYS A 227 7.88 0.93 -13.49
CA LYS A 227 8.75 0.79 -14.67
C LYS A 227 10.04 1.63 -14.55
N VAL A 228 9.95 2.80 -13.93
CA VAL A 228 11.07 3.77 -13.83
C VAL A 228 11.83 3.71 -12.52
N SER A 229 11.33 2.96 -11.52
CA SER A 229 11.92 2.92 -10.19
C SER A 229 13.30 2.26 -10.16
N LEU A 230 14.16 2.77 -9.30
CA LEU A 230 15.55 2.32 -9.13
C LEU A 230 15.64 0.91 -8.53
N LEU A 231 14.74 0.55 -7.62
CA LEU A 231 14.66 -0.81 -7.09
C LEU A 231 13.78 -1.67 -8.00
N LYS A 232 14.33 -2.69 -8.64
CA LYS A 232 13.64 -3.60 -9.57
C LYS A 232 13.83 -5.06 -9.19
N ILE A 233 13.01 -5.94 -9.76
CA ILE A 233 13.29 -7.37 -9.81
C ILE A 233 13.84 -7.68 -11.19
N THR A 234 14.94 -8.44 -11.24
CA THR A 234 15.56 -8.91 -12.49
C THR A 234 15.60 -10.41 -12.55
N VAL A 235 15.50 -10.94 -13.76
CA VAL A 235 15.57 -12.36 -14.07
C VAL A 235 16.81 -12.61 -14.96
N ASP A 236 17.67 -13.52 -14.53
CA ASP A 236 18.84 -13.98 -15.29
C ASP A 236 18.37 -15.00 -16.34
N SER A 237 18.35 -14.59 -17.60
CA SER A 237 17.93 -15.47 -18.70
C SER A 237 18.85 -16.67 -18.90
N SER A 238 20.14 -16.56 -18.56
CA SER A 238 21.12 -17.63 -18.69
C SER A 238 20.88 -18.77 -17.68
N LYS A 239 20.27 -18.48 -16.51
CA LYS A 239 19.96 -19.43 -15.45
C LYS A 239 18.50 -19.85 -15.42
N CYS A 240 17.65 -19.11 -16.13
CA CYS A 240 16.23 -19.36 -16.16
C CYS A 240 15.91 -20.57 -17.06
N VAL A 241 15.43 -21.65 -16.47
CA VAL A 241 15.03 -22.88 -17.18
C VAL A 241 13.55 -22.88 -17.63
N GLY A 242 12.85 -21.75 -17.53
CA GLY A 242 11.46 -21.62 -17.98
C GLY A 242 10.42 -22.42 -17.19
N CYS A 243 10.74 -22.93 -16.00
CA CYS A 243 9.87 -23.85 -15.22
C CYS A 243 8.55 -23.23 -14.71
N GLY A 244 8.36 -21.91 -14.81
CA GLY A 244 7.12 -21.21 -14.42
C GLY A 244 6.80 -21.17 -12.91
N GLN A 245 7.65 -21.70 -12.03
CA GLN A 245 7.38 -21.72 -10.58
C GLN A 245 7.28 -20.31 -9.97
N CYS A 246 8.03 -19.35 -10.49
CA CYS A 246 7.95 -17.95 -10.04
C CYS A 246 6.59 -17.31 -10.35
N SER A 247 6.00 -17.58 -11.51
CA SER A 247 4.67 -17.08 -11.89
C SER A 247 3.57 -17.75 -11.07
N LYS A 248 3.68 -19.07 -10.80
CA LYS A 248 2.75 -19.80 -9.91
C LYS A 248 2.82 -19.31 -8.46
N ALA A 249 4.01 -18.95 -7.97
CA ALA A 249 4.20 -18.40 -6.62
C ALA A 249 3.73 -16.93 -6.48
N CYS A 250 3.47 -16.24 -7.59
CA CYS A 250 3.10 -14.84 -7.60
C CYS A 250 1.62 -14.65 -7.27
N LYS A 251 1.32 -14.31 -6.01
CA LYS A 251 -0.05 -14.01 -5.55
C LYS A 251 -0.63 -12.70 -6.14
N MET A 252 0.18 -11.90 -6.84
CA MET A 252 -0.27 -10.70 -7.56
C MET A 252 -0.60 -10.98 -9.04
N ASP A 253 -0.57 -12.26 -9.46
CA ASP A 253 -0.86 -12.74 -10.81
C ASP A 253 -0.01 -12.03 -11.89
N VAL A 254 1.28 -11.87 -11.62
CA VAL A 254 2.29 -11.31 -12.54
C VAL A 254 3.15 -12.42 -13.09
N ASP A 255 3.34 -12.44 -14.40
CA ASP A 255 4.35 -13.29 -15.03
C ASP A 255 5.72 -12.62 -14.93
N VAL A 256 6.47 -13.01 -13.89
CA VAL A 256 7.74 -12.38 -13.54
C VAL A 256 8.82 -12.63 -14.60
N CYS A 257 8.76 -13.77 -15.30
CA CYS A 257 9.73 -14.07 -16.35
C CYS A 257 9.56 -13.16 -17.58
N LYS A 258 8.30 -12.85 -17.93
CA LYS A 258 8.01 -12.00 -19.10
C LYS A 258 8.01 -10.50 -18.75
N THR A 259 7.48 -10.15 -17.59
CA THR A 259 7.29 -8.75 -17.19
C THR A 259 7.67 -8.53 -15.73
N PRO A 260 8.99 -8.53 -15.38
CA PRO A 260 9.44 -8.36 -14.00
C PRO A 260 9.07 -6.99 -13.42
N ASP A 261 8.99 -5.93 -14.25
CA ASP A 261 8.63 -4.56 -13.87
C ASP A 261 7.15 -4.24 -14.01
N HIS A 262 6.28 -5.29 -14.03
CA HIS A 262 4.84 -5.11 -14.16
C HIS A 262 4.27 -4.14 -13.10
N PRO A 263 3.34 -3.22 -13.47
CA PRO A 263 2.72 -2.27 -12.53
C PRO A 263 2.10 -2.91 -11.28
N GLU A 264 1.65 -4.16 -11.36
CA GLU A 264 1.08 -4.90 -10.22
C GLU A 264 2.13 -5.56 -9.33
N CYS A 265 3.41 -5.60 -9.70
CA CYS A 265 4.45 -6.22 -8.89
C CYS A 265 4.74 -5.38 -7.64
N ILE A 266 4.40 -5.91 -6.45
CA ILE A 266 4.70 -5.30 -5.14
C ILE A 266 6.10 -5.66 -4.62
N ARG A 267 6.90 -6.30 -5.42
CA ARG A 267 8.29 -6.71 -5.11
C ARG A 267 8.43 -7.50 -3.80
N CYS A 268 7.45 -8.34 -3.49
CA CYS A 268 7.39 -9.10 -2.24
C CYS A 268 8.43 -10.22 -2.13
N GLY A 269 9.13 -10.57 -3.20
CA GLY A 269 10.16 -11.61 -3.22
C GLY A 269 9.65 -13.05 -3.22
N ALA A 270 8.35 -13.31 -3.37
CA ALA A 270 7.82 -14.67 -3.44
C ALA A 270 8.41 -15.47 -4.61
N CYS A 271 8.59 -14.84 -5.77
CA CYS A 271 9.26 -15.42 -6.94
C CYS A 271 10.74 -15.74 -6.68
N ILE A 272 11.44 -14.92 -5.89
CA ILE A 272 12.85 -15.16 -5.51
C ILE A 272 12.95 -16.41 -4.65
N LYS A 273 12.03 -16.59 -3.70
CA LYS A 273 11.98 -17.80 -2.86
C LYS A 273 11.66 -19.05 -3.64
N ALA A 274 10.77 -18.95 -4.64
CA ALA A 274 10.29 -20.08 -5.41
C ALA A 274 11.24 -20.52 -6.53
N CYS A 275 12.26 -19.70 -6.87
CA CYS A 275 13.17 -20.01 -7.96
C CYS A 275 14.22 -21.07 -7.55
N PRO A 276 14.20 -22.29 -8.13
CA PRO A 276 15.15 -23.34 -7.76
C PRO A 276 16.57 -23.06 -8.29
N LYS A 277 16.69 -22.26 -9.35
CA LYS A 277 17.98 -21.96 -10.01
C LYS A 277 18.57 -20.61 -9.59
N ASP A 278 17.98 -19.91 -8.59
CA ASP A 278 18.43 -18.59 -8.15
C ASP A 278 18.60 -17.57 -9.28
N ALA A 279 17.70 -17.66 -10.28
CA ALA A 279 17.74 -16.78 -11.44
C ALA A 279 17.11 -15.41 -11.19
N ILE A 280 16.48 -15.18 -10.02
CA ILE A 280 15.70 -13.95 -9.72
C ILE A 280 16.29 -13.24 -8.51
N CYS A 281 16.48 -11.92 -8.62
CA CYS A 281 16.97 -11.11 -7.51
C CYS A 281 16.48 -9.66 -7.56
N TYR A 282 16.73 -8.90 -6.48
CA TYR A 282 16.55 -7.46 -6.48
C TYR A 282 17.75 -6.77 -7.13
N ARG A 283 17.45 -5.77 -7.97
CA ARG A 283 18.42 -4.85 -8.57
C ARG A 283 18.18 -3.44 -8.04
N PHE A 284 19.22 -2.74 -7.66
CA PHE A 284 19.14 -1.33 -7.26
C PHE A 284 20.17 -0.51 -8.02
N MET A 285 19.74 0.61 -8.65
CA MET A 285 20.58 1.55 -9.40
C MET A 285 21.52 0.88 -10.41
N GLY A 286 21.02 -0.01 -11.25
CA GLY A 286 21.84 -0.68 -12.26
C GLY A 286 22.76 -1.79 -11.74
N LYS A 287 23.00 -1.88 -10.42
CA LYS A 287 23.82 -2.95 -9.82
C LYS A 287 23.02 -4.25 -9.74
N SER A 288 23.12 -5.07 -10.78
CA SER A 288 22.50 -6.40 -10.85
C SER A 288 23.21 -7.41 -9.96
N CYS A 289 22.53 -8.49 -9.61
CA CYS A 289 23.13 -9.68 -9.03
C CYS A 289 23.58 -10.69 -10.10
N HIS A 290 23.57 -10.29 -11.37
CA HIS A 290 23.99 -11.09 -12.52
C HIS A 290 25.20 -10.43 -13.18
N LYS A 291 26.13 -11.25 -13.70
CA LYS A 291 27.40 -10.76 -14.24
C LYS A 291 27.30 -10.04 -15.59
N ASN A 292 26.19 -10.22 -16.32
CA ASN A 292 26.05 -9.75 -17.71
C ASN A 292 24.80 -8.87 -17.85
N ASP A 293 24.91 -7.61 -17.49
CA ASP A 293 24.05 -6.52 -17.97
C ASP A 293 25.00 -5.44 -18.53
N GLY A 294 25.61 -5.74 -19.70
CA GLY A 294 26.23 -4.81 -20.59
C GLY A 294 25.31 -4.58 -21.76
#